data_97aba9876b5242fe3a67881306e73515
#
_entry.id   97aba9876b5242fe3a67881306e73515
#
_cell.length_a   1.000
_cell.length_b   1.000
_cell.length_c   1.000
_cell.angle_alpha   90.00
_cell.angle_beta   90.00
_cell.angle_gamma   90.00
#
_symmetry.space_group_name_H-M   'P 1'
#
loop_
_entity.id
_entity.type
_entity.pdbx_description
1 polymer ?
#
loop_
_entity_poly.entity_id
_entity_poly.type
_entity_poly.pdbx_seq_one_letter_code
_entity_poly.pdbx_strand_id
1 'polypeptide(L)'
;PTGSTAYSLSAGGSIVHPNLRALSITPLSPQSLTARPIIIDGNEMLSFKVCSRDNDTHLNIDGRINFRIKDEDKISAVMSNRKVKIIRSGKSDYYGILREKLRWGESSVK
;
A
#
# COMPACT_ATOMS: atom_id res chain seq x y z
N PRO A 1 0.97 -6.42 -2.12
CA PRO A 1 1.81 -6.71 -0.92
C PRO A 1 3.25 -6.23 -1.04
N THR A 2 3.89 -6.41 -2.20
CA THR A 2 5.30 -6.03 -2.41
C THR A 2 5.58 -4.55 -2.09
N GLY A 3 4.66 -3.65 -2.40
CA GLY A 3 4.75 -2.22 -2.09
C GLY A 3 4.50 -1.86 -0.62
N SER A 4 4.12 -2.81 0.23
CA SER A 4 3.81 -2.56 1.65
C SER A 4 5.02 -2.06 2.44
N THR A 5 6.24 -2.35 1.98
CA THR A 5 7.51 -1.88 2.57
C THR A 5 8.01 -0.56 1.99
N ALA A 6 7.22 0.10 1.16
CA ALA A 6 7.52 1.40 0.55
C ALA A 6 6.71 2.51 1.26
N TYR A 7 6.03 3.36 0.50
CA TYR A 7 5.31 4.52 1.02
C TYR A 7 4.20 4.16 2.03
N SER A 8 3.52 3.03 1.82
CA SER A 8 2.53 2.52 2.78
C SER A 8 3.13 2.32 4.18
N LEU A 9 4.36 1.78 4.27
CA LEU A 9 5.04 1.61 5.55
C LEU A 9 5.32 2.94 6.23
N SER A 10 5.82 3.94 5.49
CA SER A 10 6.07 5.29 6.02
C SER A 10 4.78 5.96 6.52
N ALA A 11 3.64 5.61 5.96
CA ALA A 11 2.32 6.09 6.37
C ALA A 11 1.69 5.27 7.51
N GLY A 12 2.44 4.36 8.13
CA GLY A 12 1.98 3.52 9.24
C GLY A 12 1.25 2.24 8.80
N GLY A 13 1.34 1.87 7.52
CA GLY A 13 0.81 0.61 7.01
C GLY A 13 1.60 -0.61 7.48
N SER A 14 0.95 -1.76 7.49
CA SER A 14 1.57 -3.03 7.88
C SER A 14 2.44 -3.59 6.76
N ILE A 15 3.50 -4.28 7.13
CA ILE A 15 4.29 -5.10 6.21
C ILE A 15 3.48 -6.33 5.84
N VAL A 16 3.30 -6.55 4.54
CA VAL A 16 2.56 -7.68 4.00
C VAL A 16 3.50 -8.58 3.22
N HIS A 17 3.56 -9.85 3.60
CA HIS A 17 4.42 -10.81 2.90
C HIS A 17 4.05 -10.88 1.42
N PRO A 18 5.02 -10.81 0.48
CA PRO A 18 4.75 -10.69 -0.96
C PRO A 18 4.00 -11.87 -1.57
N ASN A 19 4.00 -13.03 -0.94
CA ASN A 19 3.26 -14.21 -1.40
C ASN A 19 1.79 -14.20 -1.00
N LEU A 20 1.37 -13.31 -0.11
CA LEU A 20 -0.02 -13.18 0.27
C LEU A 20 -0.82 -12.52 -0.85
N ARG A 21 -2.01 -13.06 -1.13
CA ARG A 21 -2.96 -12.41 -2.02
C ARG A 21 -3.81 -11.44 -1.22
N ALA A 22 -3.34 -10.21 -1.09
CA ALA A 22 -3.97 -9.21 -0.24
C ALA A 22 -3.87 -7.81 -0.84
N LEU A 23 -4.80 -6.94 -0.49
CA LEU A 23 -4.77 -5.51 -0.75
C LEU A 23 -4.58 -4.78 0.58
N SER A 24 -3.68 -3.82 0.62
CA SER A 24 -3.46 -2.96 1.78
C SER A 24 -4.00 -1.57 1.49
N ILE A 25 -4.82 -1.05 2.41
CA ILE A 25 -5.36 0.30 2.37
C ILE A 25 -4.75 1.05 3.54
N THR A 26 -4.03 2.11 3.25
CA THR A 26 -3.35 2.91 4.28
C THR A 26 -3.80 4.36 4.16
N PRO A 27 -4.58 4.88 5.13
CA PRO A 27 -4.95 6.29 5.16
C PRO A 27 -3.71 7.18 5.31
N LEU A 28 -3.66 8.27 4.54
CA LEU A 28 -2.58 9.27 4.62
C LEU A 28 -3.12 10.51 5.33
N SER A 29 -2.48 10.90 6.43
CA SER A 29 -2.86 12.07 7.21
C SER A 29 -4.37 12.19 7.46
N PRO A 30 -5.04 11.13 7.93
CA PRO A 30 -6.47 11.16 8.14
C PRO A 30 -6.83 12.16 9.24
N GLN A 31 -7.91 12.89 9.06
CA GLN A 31 -8.45 13.78 10.11
C GLN A 31 -9.02 12.99 11.29
N SER A 32 -9.51 11.77 11.03
CA SER A 32 -10.04 10.90 12.09
C SER A 32 -8.92 10.19 12.83
N LEU A 33 -8.89 10.32 14.15
CA LEU A 33 -7.95 9.61 15.02
C LEU A 33 -8.19 8.08 15.07
N THR A 34 -9.34 7.62 14.59
CA THR A 34 -9.71 6.21 14.56
C THR A 34 -9.38 5.52 13.24
N ALA A 35 -8.99 6.27 12.21
CA ALA A 35 -8.59 5.69 10.93
C ALA A 35 -7.35 4.79 11.11
N ARG A 36 -7.43 3.59 10.60
CA ARG A 36 -6.35 2.60 10.68
C ARG A 36 -6.10 1.97 9.32
N PRO A 37 -4.87 1.58 9.03
CA PRO A 37 -4.59 0.70 7.89
C PRO A 37 -5.37 -0.60 8.00
N ILE A 38 -5.84 -1.10 6.87
CA ILE A 38 -6.54 -2.39 6.78
C ILE A 38 -5.96 -3.22 5.66
N ILE A 39 -5.88 -4.52 5.90
CA ILE A 39 -5.50 -5.52 4.90
C ILE A 39 -6.74 -6.36 4.62
N ILE A 40 -7.07 -6.51 3.36
CA ILE A 40 -8.23 -7.27 2.90
C ILE A 40 -7.82 -8.37 1.94
N ASP A 41 -8.71 -9.34 1.73
CA ASP A 41 -8.52 -10.41 0.75
C ASP A 41 -8.36 -9.81 -0.66
N GLY A 42 -7.34 -10.26 -1.38
CA GLY A 42 -7.08 -9.83 -2.76
C GLY A 42 -8.10 -10.35 -3.79
N ASN A 43 -9.05 -11.20 -3.39
CA ASN A 43 -10.15 -11.61 -4.24
C ASN A 43 -11.34 -10.63 -4.17
N GLU A 44 -11.33 -9.73 -3.23
CA GLU A 44 -12.39 -8.74 -3.10
C GLU A 44 -12.21 -7.58 -4.08
N MET A 45 -13.33 -6.99 -4.47
CA MET A 45 -13.37 -5.73 -5.18
C MET A 45 -13.63 -4.61 -4.19
N LEU A 46 -12.71 -3.65 -4.15
CA LEU A 46 -12.88 -2.43 -3.38
C LEU A 46 -13.67 -1.40 -4.18
N SER A 47 -14.52 -0.68 -3.51
CA SER A 47 -15.19 0.48 -4.08
C SER A 47 -15.08 1.66 -3.12
N PHE A 48 -14.57 2.77 -3.62
CA PHE A 48 -14.45 4.04 -2.90
C PHE A 48 -15.41 5.04 -3.52
N LYS A 49 -16.26 5.65 -2.70
CA LYS A 49 -17.04 6.81 -3.09
C LYS A 49 -16.26 8.06 -2.68
N VAL A 50 -16.08 8.96 -3.61
CA VAL A 50 -15.43 10.25 -3.33
C VAL A 50 -16.48 11.23 -2.82
N CYS A 51 -16.19 11.89 -1.71
CA CYS A 51 -16.97 13.00 -1.16
C CYS A 51 -16.04 14.20 -1.04
N SER A 52 -16.13 15.13 -1.99
CA SER A 52 -15.25 16.30 -2.05
C SER A 52 -16.08 17.58 -2.17
N ARG A 53 -15.86 18.53 -1.26
CA ARG A 53 -16.52 19.85 -1.32
C ARG A 53 -15.93 20.76 -2.38
N ASP A 54 -14.64 20.62 -2.66
CA ASP A 54 -13.88 21.60 -3.47
C ASP A 54 -13.58 21.10 -4.88
N ASN A 55 -14.04 19.89 -5.24
CA ASN A 55 -13.74 19.25 -6.53
C ASN A 55 -12.25 19.23 -6.91
N ASP A 56 -11.37 19.30 -5.93
CA ASP A 56 -9.91 19.27 -6.11
C ASP A 56 -9.30 17.93 -5.65
N THR A 57 -10.03 16.87 -5.90
CA THR A 57 -9.60 15.51 -5.57
C THR A 57 -8.94 14.87 -6.79
N HIS A 58 -7.81 14.23 -6.57
CA HIS A 58 -7.05 13.56 -7.61
C HIS A 58 -6.79 12.10 -7.26
N LEU A 59 -6.96 11.22 -8.23
CA LEU A 59 -6.47 9.85 -8.19
C LEU A 59 -5.12 9.80 -8.87
N ASN A 60 -4.10 9.43 -8.12
CA ASN A 60 -2.77 9.20 -8.66
C ASN A 60 -2.47 7.69 -8.68
N ILE A 61 -1.97 7.21 -9.82
CA ILE A 61 -1.56 5.81 -9.98
C ILE A 61 -0.05 5.77 -10.20
N ASP A 62 0.66 5.12 -9.29
CA ASP A 62 2.11 4.92 -9.31
C ASP A 62 2.94 6.21 -9.45
N GLY A 63 2.39 7.35 -9.00
CA GLY A 63 3.04 8.64 -9.12
C GLY A 63 3.13 9.19 -10.54
N ARG A 64 2.54 8.51 -11.54
CA ARG A 64 2.68 8.84 -12.96
C ARG A 64 1.39 9.30 -13.63
N ILE A 65 0.30 8.65 -13.30
CA ILE A 65 -0.99 8.92 -13.93
C ILE A 65 -1.85 9.64 -12.91
N ASN A 66 -2.40 10.78 -13.30
CA ASN A 66 -3.21 11.61 -12.43
C ASN A 66 -4.56 11.89 -13.09
N PHE A 67 -5.64 11.56 -12.39
CA PHE A 67 -7.01 11.83 -12.82
C PHE A 67 -7.67 12.78 -11.83
N ARG A 68 -8.30 13.82 -12.31
CA ARG A 68 -9.18 14.63 -11.48
C ARG A 68 -10.48 13.86 -11.23
N ILE A 69 -10.84 13.73 -9.96
CA ILE A 69 -12.04 13.03 -9.51
C ILE A 69 -13.06 14.05 -9.05
N LYS A 70 -14.31 13.85 -9.43
CA LYS A 70 -15.42 14.72 -9.04
C LYS A 70 -16.11 14.17 -7.80
N ASP A 71 -16.87 15.03 -7.14
CA ASP A 71 -17.78 14.61 -6.09
C ASP A 71 -18.73 13.51 -6.60
N GLU A 72 -19.04 12.55 -5.76
CA GLU A 72 -19.86 11.37 -6.06
C GLU A 72 -19.23 10.34 -7.02
N ASP A 73 -18.04 10.57 -7.58
CA ASP A 73 -17.36 9.57 -8.39
C ASP A 73 -17.06 8.31 -7.56
N LYS A 74 -17.12 7.17 -8.24
CA LYS A 74 -16.76 5.88 -7.65
C LYS A 74 -15.46 5.36 -8.26
N ILE A 75 -14.55 4.97 -7.40
CA ILE A 75 -13.29 4.34 -7.79
C ILE A 75 -13.37 2.89 -7.37
N SER A 76 -13.18 1.98 -8.32
CA SER A 76 -13.10 0.55 -8.03
C SER A 76 -11.67 0.04 -8.20
N ALA A 77 -11.21 -0.76 -7.26
CA ALA A 77 -9.90 -1.40 -7.29
C ALA A 77 -10.05 -2.90 -7.13
N VAL A 78 -9.37 -3.64 -8.00
CA VAL A 78 -9.30 -5.10 -7.97
C VAL A 78 -7.86 -5.55 -8.16
N MET A 79 -7.50 -6.66 -7.56
CA MET A 79 -6.19 -7.26 -7.81
C MET A 79 -6.17 -7.89 -9.20
N SER A 80 -5.19 -7.50 -10.00
CA SER A 80 -5.00 -8.07 -11.33
C SER A 80 -4.65 -9.57 -11.25
N ASN A 81 -5.11 -10.33 -12.23
CA ASN A 81 -4.66 -11.71 -12.43
C ASN A 81 -3.26 -11.78 -13.08
N ARG A 82 -2.78 -10.67 -13.61
CA ARG A 82 -1.42 -10.57 -14.16
C ARG A 82 -0.42 -10.39 -13.02
N LYS A 83 0.68 -11.12 -13.08
CA LYS A 83 1.76 -11.05 -12.09
C LYS A 83 3.04 -10.53 -12.75
N VAL A 84 3.73 -9.66 -12.06
CA VAL A 84 5.10 -9.27 -12.42
C VAL A 84 6.05 -10.29 -11.78
N LYS A 85 6.96 -10.83 -12.58
CA LYS A 85 8.02 -11.73 -12.09
C LYS A 85 9.22 -10.89 -11.66
N ILE A 86 9.60 -11.01 -10.41
CA ILE A 86 10.80 -10.35 -9.86
C ILE A 86 11.90 -11.40 -9.76
N ILE A 87 13.01 -11.17 -10.46
CA ILE A 87 14.20 -12.01 -10.38
C ILE A 87 14.96 -11.62 -9.12
N ARG A 88 15.28 -12.58 -8.27
CA ARG A 88 16.10 -12.38 -7.08
C ARG A 88 17.40 -13.17 -7.23
N SER A 89 18.52 -12.59 -6.80
CA SER A 89 19.75 -13.35 -6.59
C SER A 89 19.55 -14.28 -5.40
N GLY A 90 19.81 -15.57 -5.52
CA GLY A 90 19.53 -16.58 -4.48
C GLY A 90 20.35 -16.45 -3.19
N LYS A 91 20.99 -15.31 -2.95
CA LYS A 91 21.90 -15.09 -1.81
C LYS A 91 21.23 -14.63 -0.51
N SER A 92 19.98 -14.18 -0.56
CA SER A 92 19.26 -13.72 0.65
C SER A 92 17.80 -14.10 0.59
N ASP A 93 17.26 -14.55 1.71
CA ASP A 93 15.84 -14.79 1.87
C ASP A 93 15.08 -13.47 2.10
N TYR A 94 13.75 -13.54 2.01
CA TYR A 94 12.88 -12.39 2.22
C TYR A 94 13.08 -11.72 3.59
N TYR A 95 13.18 -12.52 4.64
CA TYR A 95 13.31 -12.01 6.01
C TYR A 95 14.68 -11.43 6.29
N GLY A 96 15.74 -11.96 5.66
CA GLY A 96 17.07 -11.39 5.71
C GLY A 96 17.10 -9.98 5.11
N ILE A 97 16.53 -9.82 3.91
CA ILE A 97 16.39 -8.51 3.26
C ILE A 97 15.56 -7.54 4.11
N LEU A 98 14.48 -8.03 4.71
CA LEU A 98 13.60 -7.20 5.53
C LEU A 98 14.31 -6.71 6.80
N ARG A 99 15.05 -7.58 7.49
CA ARG A 99 15.85 -7.21 8.66
C ARG A 99 16.90 -6.15 8.33
N GLU A 100 17.63 -6.36 7.23
CA GLU A 100 18.63 -5.40 6.76
C GLU A 100 18.00 -4.04 6.45
N LYS A 101 16.92 -4.02 5.67
CA LYS A 101 16.21 -2.79 5.31
C LYS A 101 15.67 -2.02 6.50
N LEU A 102 15.16 -2.72 7.52
CA LEU A 102 14.50 -2.13 8.68
C LEU A 102 15.44 -2.02 9.89
N ARG A 103 16.70 -2.49 9.75
CA ARG A 103 17.69 -2.52 10.83
C ARG A 103 17.20 -3.23 12.08
N TRP A 104 16.41 -4.28 11.90
CA TRP A 104 15.91 -5.05 13.02
C TRP A 104 17.04 -5.82 13.70
N GLY A 105 17.19 -5.64 15.02
CA GLY A 105 18.23 -6.27 15.83
C GLY A 105 19.56 -5.52 15.84
N GLU A 106 19.67 -4.38 15.17
CA GLU A 106 20.78 -3.46 15.39
C GLU A 106 20.57 -2.76 16.74
N SER A 107 21.41 -3.01 17.73
CA SER A 107 21.34 -2.29 19.00
C SER A 107 21.74 -0.84 18.79
N SER A 108 20.84 0.07 19.17
CA SER A 108 21.09 1.51 19.19
C SER A 108 22.00 1.94 20.35
N VAL A 109 22.65 0.99 21.01
CA VAL A 109 23.53 1.28 22.14
C VAL A 109 24.94 1.45 21.61
N LYS A 110 25.33 2.69 21.45
CA LYS A 110 26.71 3.12 21.58
C LYS A 110 26.89 3.71 22.96
#